data_82e8b0936cd64209b5301993901d6365
#
_entry.id   82e8b0936cd64209b5301993901d6365
#
_cell.length_a   1.000
_cell.length_b   1.000
_cell.length_c   1.000
_cell.angle_alpha   90.00
_cell.angle_beta   90.00
_cell.angle_gamma   90.00
#
_symmetry.space_group_name_H-M   'P 1'
#
loop_
_entity.id
_entity.type
_entity.pdbx_description
1 polymer ?
#
loop_
_entity_poly.entity_id
_entity_poly.type
_entity_poly.pdbx_seq_one_letter_code
_entity_poly.pdbx_strand_id
1 'polypeptide(L)'
;MTKARLTQDPHKAGAPSTQPLEVAIGRAVRKFRTQQKLTVAELSRLTGLSIGMLSKIESGSTSPSLTTLQSLSNALRVPLTAFFRGFEEKREFAHTPAGSAVEVERPATRAGHQYKLLGHITSHASGVIVEPYLITLTDQSDTFPSFQHDGIELLYMIEGELDYRHDKQSVRMKPGDTLLFEADAPHGPHNYVRLPARFLSIIAYPIDD
;
A
#
# COMPACT_ATOMS: atom_id res chain seq x y z
N MET A 1 27.70 -11.98 1.06
CA MET A 1 26.64 -11.21 0.35
C MET A 1 25.48 -12.15 0.08
N THR A 2 24.48 -12.14 0.95
CA THR A 2 23.30 -13.00 0.82
C THR A 2 22.33 -12.33 -0.17
N LYS A 3 22.14 -12.95 -1.34
CA LYS A 3 21.12 -12.49 -2.31
C LYS A 3 19.75 -12.61 -1.66
N ALA A 4 19.10 -11.47 -1.39
CA ALA A 4 17.68 -11.46 -1.06
C ALA A 4 16.92 -12.13 -2.21
N ARG A 5 16.31 -13.29 -1.96
CA ARG A 5 15.41 -13.93 -2.90
C ARG A 5 14.14 -13.10 -2.95
N LEU A 6 13.87 -12.48 -4.08
CA LEU A 6 12.53 -11.99 -4.38
C LEU A 6 11.59 -13.20 -4.34
N THR A 7 10.70 -13.23 -3.35
CA THR A 7 9.79 -14.36 -3.11
C THR A 7 8.56 -14.34 -4.01
N GLN A 8 8.36 -13.27 -4.80
CA GLN A 8 7.28 -13.12 -5.76
C GLN A 8 7.84 -12.67 -7.11
N ASP A 9 7.47 -13.40 -8.15
CA ASP A 9 7.68 -12.98 -9.53
C ASP A 9 6.47 -12.12 -9.97
N PRO A 10 6.62 -10.81 -10.17
CA PRO A 10 5.51 -9.92 -10.54
C PRO A 10 4.93 -10.26 -11.92
N HIS A 11 5.65 -11.04 -12.73
CA HIS A 11 5.22 -11.46 -14.07
C HIS A 11 4.52 -12.83 -14.09
N LYS A 12 4.50 -13.56 -12.98
CA LYS A 12 3.67 -14.76 -12.85
C LYS A 12 2.24 -14.34 -12.58
N ALA A 13 1.41 -14.36 -13.60
CA ALA A 13 -0.02 -14.30 -13.43
C ALA A 13 -0.46 -15.53 -12.63
N GLY A 14 -0.73 -15.34 -11.34
CA GLY A 14 -1.47 -16.33 -10.56
C GLY A 14 -2.86 -16.47 -11.19
N ALA A 15 -3.34 -17.70 -11.37
CA ALA A 15 -4.73 -17.92 -11.77
C ALA A 15 -5.65 -17.08 -10.85
N PRO A 16 -6.71 -16.44 -11.37
CA PRO A 16 -7.66 -15.71 -10.55
C PRO A 16 -8.26 -16.69 -9.54
N SER A 17 -7.79 -16.63 -8.31
CA SER A 17 -8.32 -17.49 -7.25
C SER A 17 -9.58 -16.80 -6.72
N THR A 18 -10.73 -17.20 -7.21
CA THR A 18 -11.95 -17.16 -6.42
C THR A 18 -11.75 -18.17 -5.28
N GLN A 19 -11.00 -17.78 -4.26
CA GLN A 19 -10.83 -18.64 -3.08
C GLN A 19 -12.16 -18.65 -2.33
N PRO A 20 -12.66 -19.86 -1.97
CA PRO A 20 -13.78 -19.94 -1.06
C PRO A 20 -13.48 -19.15 0.22
N LEU A 21 -14.48 -18.46 0.76
CA LEU A 21 -14.37 -17.64 1.97
C LEU A 21 -13.77 -18.45 3.14
N GLU A 22 -14.16 -19.71 3.27
CA GLU A 22 -13.66 -20.62 4.30
C GLU A 22 -12.14 -20.82 4.25
N VAL A 23 -11.58 -20.87 3.05
CA VAL A 23 -10.13 -21.01 2.84
C VAL A 23 -9.40 -19.73 3.24
N ALA A 24 -9.97 -18.57 2.92
CA ALA A 24 -9.40 -17.27 3.31
C ALA A 24 -9.41 -17.11 4.83
N ILE A 25 -10.55 -17.39 5.48
CA ILE A 25 -10.68 -17.36 6.94
C ILE A 25 -9.69 -18.36 7.59
N GLY A 26 -9.63 -19.59 7.09
CA GLY A 26 -8.75 -20.61 7.63
C GLY A 26 -7.28 -20.20 7.58
N ARG A 27 -6.84 -19.61 6.48
CA ARG A 27 -5.49 -19.06 6.33
C ARG A 27 -5.22 -17.91 7.32
N ALA A 28 -6.19 -17.01 7.50
CA ALA A 28 -6.06 -15.92 8.46
C ALA A 28 -5.91 -16.46 9.90
N VAL A 29 -6.76 -17.40 10.31
CA VAL A 29 -6.66 -18.05 11.62
C VAL A 29 -5.27 -18.68 11.82
N ARG A 30 -4.82 -19.48 10.85
CA ARG A 30 -3.49 -20.08 10.89
C ARG A 30 -2.37 -19.06 10.95
N LYS A 31 -2.46 -17.97 10.17
CA LYS A 31 -1.49 -16.88 10.17
C LYS A 31 -1.37 -16.26 11.56
N PHE A 32 -2.48 -15.83 12.17
CA PHE A 32 -2.46 -15.22 13.49
C PHE A 32 -1.98 -16.16 14.58
N ARG A 33 -2.39 -17.42 14.53
CA ARG A 33 -1.90 -18.45 15.46
C ARG A 33 -0.37 -18.59 15.38
N THR A 34 0.18 -18.73 14.17
CA THR A 34 1.62 -18.92 13.96
C THR A 34 2.43 -17.67 14.31
N GLN A 35 1.92 -16.48 14.03
CA GLN A 35 2.53 -15.22 14.45
C GLN A 35 2.66 -15.11 15.97
N GLN A 36 1.68 -15.63 16.70
CA GLN A 36 1.71 -15.69 18.16
C GLN A 36 2.45 -16.93 18.71
N LYS A 37 3.08 -17.73 17.83
CA LYS A 37 3.82 -18.94 18.16
C LYS A 37 2.99 -20.00 18.89
N LEU A 38 1.66 -19.99 18.71
CA LEU A 38 0.75 -20.95 19.31
C LEU A 38 0.70 -22.23 18.49
N THR A 39 0.68 -23.38 19.17
CA THR A 39 0.34 -24.67 18.57
C THR A 39 -1.18 -24.80 18.39
N VAL A 40 -1.63 -25.74 17.54
CA VAL A 40 -3.07 -26.01 17.39
C VAL A 40 -3.68 -26.49 18.73
N ALA A 41 -2.93 -27.26 19.52
CA ALA A 41 -3.37 -27.73 20.83
C ALA A 41 -3.55 -26.58 21.84
N GLU A 42 -2.68 -25.58 21.81
CA GLU A 42 -2.80 -24.39 22.67
C GLU A 42 -4.00 -23.54 22.27
N LEU A 43 -4.20 -23.30 20.97
CA LEU A 43 -5.38 -22.58 20.49
C LEU A 43 -6.68 -23.37 20.82
N SER A 44 -6.65 -24.69 20.73
CA SER A 44 -7.76 -25.58 21.14
C SER A 44 -8.15 -25.33 22.60
N ARG A 45 -7.17 -25.26 23.52
CA ARG A 45 -7.44 -24.99 24.94
C ARG A 45 -7.99 -23.58 25.18
N LEU A 46 -7.49 -22.59 24.45
CA LEU A 46 -7.94 -21.18 24.60
C LEU A 46 -9.36 -20.96 24.06
N THR A 47 -9.76 -21.68 23.02
CA THR A 47 -11.05 -21.51 22.35
C THR A 47 -12.12 -22.48 22.78
N GLY A 48 -11.76 -23.58 23.45
CA GLY A 48 -12.66 -24.69 23.72
C GLY A 48 -13.01 -25.55 22.50
N LEU A 49 -12.41 -25.29 21.34
CA LEU A 49 -12.63 -26.05 20.12
C LEU A 49 -11.74 -27.30 20.10
N SER A 50 -12.23 -28.40 19.52
CA SER A 50 -11.39 -29.58 19.34
C SER A 50 -10.25 -29.33 18.33
N ILE A 51 -9.12 -30.02 18.50
CA ILE A 51 -7.98 -29.97 17.57
C ILE A 51 -8.43 -30.30 16.13
N GLY A 52 -9.30 -31.32 15.98
CA GLY A 52 -9.84 -31.67 14.66
C GLY A 52 -10.68 -30.58 14.01
N MET A 53 -11.49 -29.84 14.81
CA MET A 53 -12.27 -28.70 14.32
C MET A 53 -11.34 -27.57 13.87
N LEU A 54 -10.36 -27.20 14.69
CA LEU A 54 -9.37 -26.19 14.33
C LEU A 54 -8.60 -26.54 13.06
N SER A 55 -8.18 -27.80 12.91
CA SER A 55 -7.50 -28.27 11.69
C SER A 55 -8.41 -28.14 10.45
N LYS A 56 -9.70 -28.44 10.58
CA LYS A 56 -10.67 -28.26 9.49
C LYS A 56 -10.91 -26.80 9.17
N ILE A 57 -10.95 -25.91 10.18
CA ILE A 57 -11.08 -24.46 9.98
C ILE A 57 -9.81 -23.94 9.27
N GLU A 58 -8.62 -24.25 9.78
CA GLU A 58 -7.35 -23.75 9.20
C GLU A 58 -7.08 -24.26 7.78
N SER A 59 -7.63 -25.43 7.41
CA SER A 59 -7.57 -25.96 6.05
C SER A 59 -8.66 -25.41 5.11
N GLY A 60 -9.64 -24.68 5.66
CA GLY A 60 -10.79 -24.22 4.89
C GLY A 60 -11.77 -25.33 4.50
N SER A 61 -11.69 -26.49 5.12
CA SER A 61 -12.60 -27.62 4.84
C SER A 61 -13.92 -27.55 5.62
N THR A 62 -14.11 -26.55 6.47
CA THR A 62 -15.36 -26.25 7.16
C THR A 62 -15.51 -24.76 7.39
N SER A 63 -16.75 -24.29 7.30
CA SER A 63 -17.12 -22.90 7.59
C SER A 63 -17.34 -22.73 9.10
N PRO A 64 -16.59 -21.88 9.80
CA PRO A 64 -16.82 -21.62 11.22
C PRO A 64 -18.09 -20.78 11.41
N SER A 65 -18.85 -21.03 12.47
CA SER A 65 -19.97 -20.18 12.87
C SER A 65 -19.45 -18.81 13.38
N LEU A 66 -20.32 -17.79 13.41
CA LEU A 66 -19.97 -16.49 14.00
C LEU A 66 -19.52 -16.62 15.46
N THR A 67 -20.14 -17.50 16.24
CA THR A 67 -19.72 -17.78 17.63
C THR A 67 -18.32 -18.38 17.67
N THR A 68 -18.00 -19.29 16.74
CA THR A 68 -16.65 -19.86 16.61
C THR A 68 -15.62 -18.80 16.23
N LEU A 69 -15.96 -17.92 15.29
CA LEU A 69 -15.10 -16.80 14.89
C LEU A 69 -14.87 -15.83 16.06
N GLN A 70 -15.90 -15.56 16.86
CA GLN A 70 -15.77 -14.72 18.05
C GLN A 70 -14.82 -15.34 19.08
N SER A 71 -14.92 -16.66 19.32
CA SER A 71 -14.02 -17.39 20.22
C SER A 71 -12.57 -17.33 19.73
N LEU A 72 -12.34 -17.49 18.41
CA LEU A 72 -11.03 -17.36 17.78
C LEU A 72 -10.48 -15.95 17.87
N SER A 73 -11.33 -14.93 17.63
CA SER A 73 -10.98 -13.50 17.73
C SER A 73 -10.49 -13.16 19.14
N ASN A 74 -11.23 -13.60 20.16
CA ASN A 74 -10.86 -13.36 21.55
C ASN A 74 -9.54 -14.07 21.93
N ALA A 75 -9.39 -15.34 21.55
CA ALA A 75 -8.21 -16.15 21.87
C ALA A 75 -6.95 -15.61 21.17
N LEU A 76 -7.08 -15.17 19.93
CA LEU A 76 -5.99 -14.61 19.12
C LEU A 76 -5.80 -13.10 19.32
N ARG A 77 -6.65 -12.43 20.12
CA ARG A 77 -6.62 -10.99 20.38
C ARG A 77 -6.56 -10.15 19.11
N VAL A 78 -7.36 -10.53 18.13
CA VAL A 78 -7.50 -9.79 16.85
C VAL A 78 -8.96 -9.42 16.64
N PRO A 79 -9.29 -8.30 15.98
CA PRO A 79 -10.66 -8.00 15.61
C PRO A 79 -11.27 -9.10 14.74
N LEU A 80 -12.57 -9.38 14.89
CA LEU A 80 -13.27 -10.38 14.08
C LEU A 80 -13.10 -10.13 12.58
N THR A 81 -13.10 -8.87 12.17
CA THR A 81 -12.92 -8.41 10.80
C THR A 81 -11.57 -8.79 10.22
N ALA A 82 -10.54 -9.01 11.07
CA ALA A 82 -9.21 -9.41 10.61
C ALA A 82 -9.19 -10.77 9.89
N PHE A 83 -10.15 -11.66 10.17
CA PHE A 83 -10.26 -12.94 9.48
C PHE A 83 -10.77 -12.81 8.04
N PHE A 84 -11.38 -11.69 7.68
CA PHE A 84 -11.95 -11.41 6.36
C PHE A 84 -11.04 -10.54 5.49
N ARG A 85 -10.00 -9.90 6.04
CA ARG A 85 -9.09 -9.00 5.31
C ARG A 85 -8.41 -9.64 4.09
N GLY A 86 -8.32 -10.95 4.03
CA GLY A 86 -7.75 -11.68 2.88
C GLY A 86 -8.78 -12.14 1.84
N PHE A 87 -10.06 -11.83 2.06
CA PHE A 87 -11.17 -12.18 1.17
C PHE A 87 -11.76 -10.90 0.59
N GLU A 88 -11.10 -10.36 -0.42
CA GLU A 88 -11.63 -9.23 -1.18
C GLU A 88 -12.43 -9.76 -2.38
N GLU A 89 -13.72 -9.49 -2.40
CA GLU A 89 -14.60 -9.79 -3.53
C GLU A 89 -14.33 -8.87 -4.73
N LYS A 90 -13.71 -7.71 -4.50
CA LYS A 90 -13.39 -6.73 -5.54
C LYS A 90 -11.91 -6.38 -5.52
N ARG A 91 -11.24 -6.57 -6.66
CA ARG A 91 -9.94 -5.96 -6.92
C ARG A 91 -10.20 -4.59 -7.51
N GLU A 92 -9.61 -3.56 -6.91
CA GLU A 92 -9.72 -2.22 -7.43
C GLU A 92 -8.96 -2.10 -8.74
N PHE A 93 -9.58 -1.38 -9.67
CA PHE A 93 -9.02 -1.04 -10.97
C PHE A 93 -9.36 0.41 -11.26
N ALA A 94 -8.33 1.25 -11.42
CA ALA A 94 -8.47 2.65 -11.76
C ALA A 94 -7.92 2.89 -13.17
N HIS A 95 -8.75 3.47 -14.04
CA HIS A 95 -8.35 3.93 -15.37
C HIS A 95 -8.75 5.39 -15.54
N THR A 96 -7.76 6.24 -15.75
CA THR A 96 -7.95 7.67 -16.01
C THR A 96 -7.58 7.96 -17.46
N PRO A 97 -8.54 8.22 -18.35
CA PRO A 97 -8.25 8.58 -19.73
C PRO A 97 -7.36 9.81 -19.83
N ALA A 98 -6.58 9.92 -20.90
CA ALA A 98 -5.73 11.08 -21.13
C ALA A 98 -6.56 12.39 -21.12
N GLY A 99 -6.11 13.37 -20.34
CA GLY A 99 -6.78 14.66 -20.20
C GLY A 99 -7.94 14.71 -19.19
N SER A 100 -8.35 13.57 -18.59
CA SER A 100 -9.46 13.52 -17.62
C SER A 100 -9.02 13.46 -16.15
N ALA A 101 -7.72 13.54 -15.88
CA ALA A 101 -7.20 13.54 -14.53
C ALA A 101 -7.72 14.73 -13.72
N VAL A 102 -8.12 14.47 -12.47
CA VAL A 102 -8.67 15.48 -11.58
C VAL A 102 -7.54 16.35 -11.03
N GLU A 103 -7.69 17.66 -11.18
CA GLU A 103 -6.79 18.63 -10.56
C GLU A 103 -7.11 18.71 -9.06
N VAL A 104 -6.08 18.50 -8.23
CA VAL A 104 -6.23 18.46 -6.78
C VAL A 104 -5.47 19.65 -6.17
N GLU A 105 -6.19 20.47 -5.41
CA GLU A 105 -5.56 21.47 -4.55
C GLU A 105 -5.10 20.78 -3.25
N ARG A 106 -3.79 20.74 -3.02
CA ARG A 106 -3.25 20.31 -1.73
C ARG A 106 -3.09 21.50 -0.79
N PRO A 107 -3.31 21.37 0.53
CA PRO A 107 -3.21 22.47 1.50
C PRO A 107 -1.86 23.20 1.50
N ALA A 108 -0.80 22.57 0.99
CA ALA A 108 0.54 23.13 0.84
C ALA A 108 0.84 23.60 -0.58
N THR A 109 -0.12 23.51 -1.52
CA THR A 109 0.06 23.97 -2.91
C THR A 109 -0.06 25.47 -2.95
N ARG A 110 1.03 26.12 -3.29
CA ARG A 110 1.03 27.55 -3.65
C ARG A 110 0.71 27.73 -5.13
N ALA A 111 0.33 28.94 -5.52
CA ALA A 111 -0.04 29.28 -6.89
C ALA A 111 0.98 28.74 -7.91
N GLY A 112 0.49 28.12 -8.98
CA GLY A 112 1.29 27.65 -10.11
C GLY A 112 1.73 26.18 -10.06
N HIS A 113 1.51 25.46 -8.96
CA HIS A 113 1.74 24.01 -8.91
C HIS A 113 0.46 23.28 -9.33
N GLN A 114 0.53 22.51 -10.41
CA GLN A 114 -0.59 21.68 -10.84
C GLN A 114 -0.36 20.23 -10.43
N TYR A 115 -1.26 19.70 -9.61
CA TYR A 115 -1.29 18.29 -9.20
C TYR A 115 -2.49 17.62 -9.83
N LYS A 116 -2.25 16.64 -10.69
CA LYS A 116 -3.31 15.85 -11.31
C LYS A 116 -3.28 14.44 -10.76
N LEU A 117 -4.31 14.09 -10.01
CA LEU A 117 -4.48 12.70 -9.51
C LEU A 117 -4.82 11.80 -10.69
N LEU A 118 -3.97 10.79 -10.93
CA LEU A 118 -4.10 9.86 -12.04
C LEU A 118 -4.87 8.60 -11.67
N GLY A 119 -5.11 8.38 -10.39
CA GLY A 119 -5.85 7.25 -9.87
C GLY A 119 -5.74 7.12 -8.37
N HIS A 120 -6.53 6.24 -7.79
CA HIS A 120 -6.48 5.92 -6.38
C HIS A 120 -6.82 4.45 -6.21
N ILE A 121 -6.01 3.72 -5.46
CA ILE A 121 -6.26 2.32 -5.11
C ILE A 121 -6.03 2.15 -3.62
N THR A 122 -7.04 1.57 -2.94
CA THR A 122 -6.97 1.17 -1.54
C THR A 122 -6.89 -0.35 -1.46
N SER A 123 -5.69 -0.90 -1.30
CA SER A 123 -5.53 -2.34 -1.17
C SER A 123 -5.67 -2.78 0.29
N HIS A 124 -6.89 -3.05 0.73
CA HIS A 124 -7.15 -3.54 2.10
C HIS A 124 -6.42 -4.85 2.42
N ALA A 125 -6.19 -5.71 1.42
CA ALA A 125 -5.46 -6.96 1.62
C ALA A 125 -3.99 -6.74 1.98
N SER A 126 -3.35 -5.74 1.40
CA SER A 126 -1.95 -5.36 1.70
C SER A 126 -1.84 -4.25 2.73
N GLY A 127 -2.94 -3.59 3.09
CA GLY A 127 -2.95 -2.45 4.01
C GLY A 127 -2.27 -1.21 3.42
N VAL A 128 -2.35 -1.01 2.10
CA VAL A 128 -1.65 0.07 1.40
C VAL A 128 -2.61 0.87 0.52
N ILE A 129 -2.48 2.18 0.56
CA ILE A 129 -3.08 3.12 -0.40
C ILE A 129 -2.00 3.51 -1.40
N VAL A 130 -2.37 3.60 -2.68
CA VAL A 130 -1.46 4.05 -3.75
C VAL A 130 -2.12 5.16 -4.54
N GLU A 131 -1.43 6.29 -4.64
CA GLU A 131 -1.88 7.49 -5.35
C GLU A 131 -0.80 7.99 -6.32
N PRO A 132 -0.98 7.81 -7.64
CA PRO A 132 -0.13 8.42 -8.64
C PRO A 132 -0.59 9.83 -8.98
N TYR A 133 0.35 10.78 -9.01
CA TYR A 133 0.14 12.18 -9.38
C TYR A 133 1.03 12.56 -10.56
N LEU A 134 0.48 13.30 -11.50
CA LEU A 134 1.27 14.07 -12.46
C LEU A 134 1.43 15.47 -11.94
N ILE A 135 2.66 15.85 -11.64
CA ILE A 135 3.02 17.17 -11.11
C ILE A 135 3.62 17.99 -12.24
N THR A 136 3.11 19.21 -12.42
CA THR A 136 3.63 20.18 -13.39
C THR A 136 4.02 21.46 -12.66
N LEU A 137 5.26 21.89 -12.88
CA LEU A 137 5.84 23.11 -12.36
C LEU A 137 6.14 24.04 -13.51
N THR A 138 5.77 25.32 -13.36
CA THR A 138 5.95 26.36 -14.35
C THR A 138 6.72 27.55 -13.74
N ASP A 139 6.96 28.57 -14.50
CA ASP A 139 7.53 29.86 -14.05
C ASP A 139 6.63 30.59 -13.03
N GLN A 140 5.34 30.24 -12.98
CA GLN A 140 4.39 30.73 -11.98
C GLN A 140 4.41 29.93 -10.68
N SER A 141 5.14 28.83 -10.66
CA SER A 141 5.25 27.98 -9.48
C SER A 141 6.16 28.64 -8.45
N ASP A 142 5.55 29.00 -7.32
CA ASP A 142 6.24 29.71 -6.24
C ASP A 142 7.21 28.80 -5.47
N THR A 143 8.08 29.40 -4.67
CA THR A 143 9.10 28.66 -3.90
C THR A 143 8.51 27.61 -2.98
N PHE A 144 9.16 26.49 -2.94
CA PHE A 144 8.77 25.15 -2.53
C PHE A 144 8.41 24.98 -1.06
N PRO A 145 7.25 24.41 -0.74
CA PRO A 145 7.05 23.79 0.55
C PRO A 145 7.91 22.51 0.64
N SER A 146 8.41 22.23 1.81
CA SER A 146 8.91 20.90 2.14
C SER A 146 7.72 20.03 2.50
N PHE A 147 7.58 18.90 1.84
CA PHE A 147 6.57 17.90 2.15
C PHE A 147 7.12 16.88 3.14
N GLN A 148 6.25 16.29 3.93
CA GLN A 148 6.56 15.20 4.84
C GLN A 148 5.28 14.42 5.09
N HIS A 149 5.30 13.11 4.83
CA HIS A 149 4.15 12.23 5.04
C HIS A 149 4.64 10.77 5.20
N ASP A 150 3.77 9.92 5.69
CA ASP A 150 4.09 8.51 5.83
C ASP A 150 4.21 7.80 4.48
N GLY A 151 4.94 6.69 4.48
CA GLY A 151 5.06 5.80 3.34
C GLY A 151 6.28 6.03 2.45
N ILE A 152 6.14 5.59 1.21
CA ILE A 152 7.22 5.60 0.21
C ILE A 152 6.74 6.40 -0.99
N GLU A 153 7.61 7.21 -1.57
CA GLU A 153 7.35 7.95 -2.79
C GLU A 153 8.36 7.60 -3.88
N LEU A 154 7.84 7.34 -5.09
CA LEU A 154 8.61 7.19 -6.31
C LEU A 154 8.38 8.40 -7.21
N LEU A 155 9.45 9.07 -7.62
CA LEU A 155 9.42 10.08 -8.67
C LEU A 155 10.00 9.52 -9.97
N TYR A 156 9.40 9.91 -11.10
CA TYR A 156 9.93 9.70 -12.45
C TYR A 156 9.87 10.99 -13.23
N MET A 157 11.03 11.50 -13.62
CA MET A 157 11.13 12.77 -14.36
C MET A 157 10.76 12.60 -15.81
N ILE A 158 9.78 13.38 -16.31
CA ILE A 158 9.25 13.31 -17.67
C ILE A 158 9.83 14.44 -18.52
N GLU A 159 9.84 15.68 -18.00
CA GLU A 159 10.22 16.88 -18.73
C GLU A 159 10.87 17.89 -17.80
N GLY A 160 11.73 18.77 -18.34
CA GLY A 160 12.39 19.81 -17.57
C GLY A 160 13.59 19.30 -16.79
N GLU A 161 14.04 20.10 -15.83
CA GLU A 161 15.17 19.77 -14.96
C GLU A 161 15.03 20.56 -13.64
N LEU A 162 15.22 19.87 -12.51
CA LEU A 162 15.12 20.47 -11.18
C LEU A 162 16.08 19.81 -10.18
N ASP A 163 16.40 20.53 -9.12
CA ASP A 163 17.07 19.94 -7.96
C ASP A 163 15.99 19.55 -6.94
N TYR A 164 16.00 18.27 -6.53
CA TYR A 164 15.08 17.70 -5.54
C TYR A 164 15.85 17.39 -4.26
N ARG A 165 15.31 17.81 -3.12
CA ARG A 165 15.87 17.59 -1.80
C ARG A 165 15.08 16.52 -1.07
N HIS A 166 15.79 15.63 -0.40
CA HIS A 166 15.28 14.70 0.59
C HIS A 166 16.21 14.74 1.82
N ASP A 167 15.67 15.18 2.95
CA ASP A 167 16.42 15.49 4.16
C ASP A 167 17.62 16.42 3.86
N LYS A 168 18.83 15.95 4.06
CA LYS A 168 20.07 16.68 3.81
C LYS A 168 20.68 16.44 2.43
N GLN A 169 20.10 15.51 1.67
CA GLN A 169 20.60 15.17 0.33
C GLN A 169 19.86 15.98 -0.74
N SER A 170 20.58 16.34 -1.78
CA SER A 170 20.01 17.00 -2.96
C SER A 170 20.54 16.32 -4.21
N VAL A 171 19.64 16.09 -5.16
CA VAL A 171 19.94 15.46 -6.45
C VAL A 171 19.32 16.25 -7.58
N ARG A 172 20.07 16.42 -8.67
CA ARG A 172 19.54 16.99 -9.91
C ARG A 172 18.84 15.92 -10.70
N MET A 173 17.56 16.14 -11.02
CA MET A 173 16.72 15.25 -11.78
C MET A 173 16.51 15.76 -13.21
N LYS A 174 16.72 14.88 -14.18
CA LYS A 174 16.54 15.08 -15.63
C LYS A 174 15.54 14.06 -16.17
N PRO A 175 14.95 14.28 -17.36
CA PRO A 175 14.05 13.34 -17.98
C PRO A 175 14.64 11.91 -18.03
N GLY A 176 13.87 10.94 -17.54
CA GLY A 176 14.28 9.55 -17.39
C GLY A 176 14.85 9.17 -16.03
N ASP A 177 15.21 10.15 -15.19
CA ASP A 177 15.69 9.87 -13.84
C ASP A 177 14.55 9.43 -12.91
N THR A 178 14.90 8.58 -11.95
CA THR A 178 14.01 8.15 -10.87
C THR A 178 14.60 8.48 -9.50
N LEU A 179 13.73 8.80 -8.55
CA LEU A 179 14.08 8.94 -7.15
C LEU A 179 13.06 8.17 -6.31
N LEU A 180 13.54 7.26 -5.48
CA LEU A 180 12.71 6.46 -4.58
C LEU A 180 13.18 6.70 -3.15
N PHE A 181 12.27 7.06 -2.24
CA PHE A 181 12.61 7.43 -0.88
C PHE A 181 11.48 7.16 0.11
N GLU A 182 11.84 7.09 1.39
CA GLU A 182 10.90 7.13 2.51
C GLU A 182 10.45 8.57 2.72
N ALA A 183 9.12 8.81 2.68
CA ALA A 183 8.56 10.15 2.65
C ALA A 183 8.36 10.79 4.04
N ASP A 184 8.75 10.08 5.10
CA ASP A 184 8.71 10.54 6.49
C ASP A 184 9.79 11.60 6.83
N ALA A 185 10.77 11.80 5.94
CA ALA A 185 11.72 12.91 6.01
C ALA A 185 11.26 14.09 5.14
N PRO A 186 11.64 15.36 5.50
CA PRO A 186 11.32 16.53 4.70
C PRO A 186 11.88 16.42 3.28
N HIS A 187 11.03 16.57 2.27
CA HIS A 187 11.40 16.42 0.87
C HIS A 187 10.67 17.41 -0.03
N GLY A 188 11.19 17.63 -1.22
CA GLY A 188 10.56 18.48 -2.24
C GLY A 188 11.57 19.08 -3.22
N PRO A 189 11.08 19.59 -4.37
CA PRO A 189 11.91 20.35 -5.28
C PRO A 189 12.37 21.65 -4.60
N HIS A 190 13.59 22.12 -4.81
CA HIS A 190 14.11 23.34 -4.19
C HIS A 190 14.86 24.27 -5.15
N ASN A 191 15.04 23.86 -6.40
CA ASN A 191 15.59 24.71 -7.45
C ASN A 191 15.09 24.27 -8.82
N TYR A 192 14.62 25.19 -9.62
CA TYR A 192 14.22 24.94 -11.01
C TYR A 192 15.38 25.27 -11.95
N VAL A 193 15.81 24.28 -12.72
CA VAL A 193 16.89 24.44 -13.68
C VAL A 193 16.35 24.67 -15.07
N ARG A 194 15.30 23.92 -15.46
CA ARG A 194 14.63 24.07 -16.74
C ARG A 194 13.13 23.79 -16.57
N LEU A 195 12.31 24.78 -16.93
CA LEU A 195 10.86 24.73 -16.92
C LEU A 195 10.27 24.65 -18.34
N PRO A 196 9.06 24.13 -18.53
CA PRO A 196 8.27 23.49 -17.49
C PRO A 196 8.93 22.18 -17.01
N ALA A 197 8.77 21.85 -15.72
CA ALA A 197 9.22 20.59 -15.18
C ALA A 197 8.00 19.71 -14.88
N ARG A 198 8.01 18.49 -15.39
CA ARG A 198 6.91 17.52 -15.22
C ARG A 198 7.46 16.20 -14.74
N PHE A 199 6.84 15.66 -13.74
CA PHE A 199 7.22 14.35 -13.20
C PHE A 199 6.01 13.61 -12.64
N LEU A 200 6.10 12.28 -12.71
CA LEU A 200 5.19 11.38 -12.05
C LEU A 200 5.64 11.23 -10.60
N SER A 201 4.74 11.38 -9.65
CA SER A 201 4.91 11.04 -8.24
C SER A 201 3.95 9.91 -7.91
N ILE A 202 4.45 8.79 -7.39
CA ILE A 202 3.64 7.67 -6.92
C ILE A 202 3.87 7.55 -5.42
N ILE A 203 2.82 7.83 -4.65
CA ILE A 203 2.83 7.74 -3.19
C ILE A 203 2.16 6.44 -2.78
N ALA A 204 2.83 5.67 -1.94
CA ALA A 204 2.30 4.45 -1.33
C ALA A 204 2.43 4.57 0.19
N TYR A 205 1.33 4.54 0.91
CA TYR A 205 1.29 4.70 2.36
C TYR A 205 0.33 3.72 3.04
N PRO A 206 0.54 3.41 4.33
CA PRO A 206 -0.34 2.52 5.07
C PRO A 206 -1.78 3.05 5.13
N ILE A 207 -2.75 2.14 5.19
CA ILE A 207 -4.11 2.50 5.58
C ILE A 207 -4.08 2.74 7.09
N ASP A 208 -4.46 3.94 7.52
CA ASP A 208 -4.67 4.24 8.93
C ASP A 208 -5.82 3.39 9.48
N ASP A 209 -5.62 2.79 10.66
CA ASP A 209 -6.62 1.94 11.34
C ASP A 209 -7.73 2.78 12.01
#